data_1d95073f76f46c948ab2b1b228187387
#
_entry.id   1d95073f76f46c948ab2b1b228187387
#
_cell.length_a   1.000
_cell.length_b   1.000
_cell.length_c   1.000
_cell.angle_alpha   90.00
_cell.angle_beta   90.00
_cell.angle_gamma   90.00
#
_symmetry.space_group_name_H-M   'P 1'
#
loop_
_entity.id
_entity.type
_entity.pdbx_description
1 polymer ?
#
loop_
_entity_poly.entity_id
_entity_poly.type
_entity_poly.pdbx_seq_one_letter_code
_entity_poly.pdbx_strand_id
1 'polypeptide(L)'
;MKLSRKLMLLLAVLLSFSLVAAACGDDDDDTADAGSDDTAADTGGDDTAADTGSDDYLGDGSLGTVVVEPGAQVQIRSLNAISGDVAFLGIPNQRGIEAAVADFGDIKGFEVTSGEGLDDLCSAEGGQAAAQQIVADEQVVGVIGTSCSGAAASAAPLISDAGLVMISGSNTSPSLTSDLNGTANENYRPGYYRTAHNDLYQGAAMAAFVYNDLGLATAAAIHDGDPYTQGLAQAFADAFEALGGTVTGFTGVSKEDTDMVPVLTEVAADSPEALFFPIFQPAGDFIADQAPGVAGLESTQLLAADGLLTDGFMELPQSEGLYFSGPDVRFGTNTNQSTGKTAAEVLADYEAAHGEPPSAAFWGHSYDAAAMLLDAIEAASYVDGDGNLVIDRAGVREALNGVSGYSGLIGTITCDDFGDCGSQKITVIEHADSGDIEAAKQAVVFEYAP
;
A
#
# COMPACT_ATOMS: atom_id res chain seq x y z
N MET A 1 -48.71 -32.20 13.63
CA MET A 1 -47.83 -31.34 12.81
C MET A 1 -47.63 -30.00 13.51
N LYS A 2 -46.49 -29.78 14.12
CA LYS A 2 -46.16 -28.51 14.83
C LYS A 2 -45.39 -27.64 13.86
N LEU A 3 -45.97 -26.55 13.39
CA LEU A 3 -45.29 -25.53 12.57
C LEU A 3 -44.29 -24.78 13.44
N SER A 4 -43.08 -24.61 12.92
CA SER A 4 -41.97 -24.02 13.65
C SER A 4 -42.12 -22.48 13.78
N ARG A 5 -41.73 -21.95 14.94
CA ARG A 5 -41.78 -20.54 15.33
C ARG A 5 -41.05 -19.56 14.39
N LYS A 6 -40.29 -20.06 13.43
CA LYS A 6 -39.54 -19.26 12.46
C LYS A 6 -40.38 -18.78 11.26
N LEU A 7 -41.54 -19.36 11.02
CA LEU A 7 -42.42 -18.97 9.91
C LEU A 7 -43.40 -17.84 10.28
N MET A 8 -43.57 -17.53 11.57
CA MET A 8 -44.47 -16.47 12.05
C MET A 8 -43.82 -15.06 12.09
N LEU A 9 -42.51 -14.97 12.01
CA LEU A 9 -41.77 -13.68 12.02
C LEU A 9 -41.61 -13.08 10.62
N LEU A 10 -41.82 -13.83 9.55
CA LEU A 10 -41.67 -13.35 8.16
C LEU A 10 -42.97 -12.77 7.58
N LEU A 11 -44.12 -12.87 8.27
CA LEU A 11 -45.38 -12.29 7.81
C LEU A 11 -45.74 -10.93 8.45
N ALA A 12 -44.94 -10.42 9.38
CA ALA A 12 -45.21 -9.15 10.09
C ALA A 12 -44.51 -7.95 9.50
N VAL A 13 -43.67 -8.11 8.46
CA VAL A 13 -42.88 -6.99 7.87
C VAL A 13 -43.43 -6.51 6.51
N LEU A 14 -44.50 -7.10 6.00
CA LEU A 14 -45.07 -6.77 4.67
C LEU A 14 -46.35 -5.91 4.67
N LEU A 15 -46.69 -5.26 5.78
CA LEU A 15 -47.97 -4.53 5.88
C LEU A 15 -47.83 -3.07 6.38
N SER A 16 -46.78 -2.37 6.00
CA SER A 16 -46.69 -0.92 6.34
C SER A 16 -46.02 -0.07 5.26
N PHE A 17 -46.51 -0.20 4.01
CA PHE A 17 -46.20 0.78 2.96
C PHE A 17 -47.37 0.89 2.00
N SER A 18 -48.40 1.69 2.37
CA SER A 18 -49.31 2.26 1.41
C SER A 18 -50.11 3.36 2.13
N LEU A 19 -49.92 4.58 1.72
CA LEU A 19 -50.85 5.70 1.65
C LEU A 19 -50.05 7.02 1.76
N VAL A 20 -49.81 7.64 0.67
CA VAL A 20 -50.29 8.99 0.32
C VAL A 20 -49.98 9.22 -1.15
N ALA A 21 -51.01 9.20 -1.97
CA ALA A 21 -51.04 9.77 -3.31
C ALA A 21 -52.25 10.73 -3.35
N ALA A 22 -52.05 11.75 -4.16
CA ALA A 22 -53.07 12.62 -4.74
C ALA A 22 -53.19 14.05 -4.20
N ALA A 23 -52.73 15.01 -5.03
CA ALA A 23 -53.63 16.06 -5.55
C ALA A 23 -52.96 16.67 -6.78
N CYS A 24 -53.64 16.53 -7.88
CA CYS A 24 -53.46 17.19 -9.17
C CYS A 24 -53.89 18.66 -9.12
N GLY A 25 -53.39 19.43 -10.08
CA GLY A 25 -53.96 20.75 -10.47
C GLY A 25 -53.19 21.28 -11.65
N ASP A 26 -53.75 21.06 -12.86
CA ASP A 26 -53.45 21.67 -14.17
C ASP A 26 -53.76 23.14 -14.14
N ASP A 27 -53.10 23.96 -14.92
CA ASP A 27 -53.51 24.55 -16.20
C ASP A 27 -52.69 25.79 -16.58
N ASP A 28 -52.16 25.71 -17.73
CA ASP A 28 -52.04 26.57 -18.91
C ASP A 28 -51.88 28.10 -18.86
N ASP A 29 -50.95 28.50 -19.70
CA ASP A 29 -50.98 29.53 -20.76
C ASP A 29 -50.51 30.98 -20.52
N ASP A 30 -49.50 31.27 -21.28
CA ASP A 30 -49.28 32.36 -22.23
C ASP A 30 -48.86 33.79 -21.82
N THR A 31 -47.83 34.17 -22.52
CA THR A 31 -47.49 35.46 -23.16
C THR A 31 -46.87 36.60 -22.38
N ALA A 32 -45.64 36.87 -22.80
CA ALA A 32 -45.01 38.14 -23.24
C ALA A 32 -45.38 39.47 -22.58
N ASP A 33 -44.47 40.25 -22.19
CA ASP A 33 -43.86 41.45 -22.79
C ASP A 33 -43.35 42.47 -21.74
N ALA A 34 -42.18 42.95 -22.04
CA ALA A 34 -41.51 44.23 -21.81
C ALA A 34 -41.87 45.16 -20.63
N GLY A 35 -40.79 45.60 -19.99
CA GLY A 35 -40.64 47.02 -19.79
C GLY A 35 -40.29 47.51 -18.38
N SER A 36 -39.05 47.99 -18.29
CA SER A 36 -38.57 49.20 -17.61
C SER A 36 -38.66 49.38 -16.10
N ASP A 37 -37.48 49.64 -15.58
CA ASP A 37 -37.06 50.68 -14.63
C ASP A 37 -37.86 50.92 -13.34
N ASP A 38 -37.28 50.78 -12.18
CA ASP A 38 -36.73 51.89 -11.44
C ASP A 38 -36.08 51.48 -10.10
N THR A 39 -35.00 52.10 -9.84
CA THR A 39 -34.21 52.35 -8.66
C THR A 39 -34.84 52.23 -7.29
N ALA A 40 -34.12 51.62 -6.33
CA ALA A 40 -33.70 52.22 -5.06
C ALA A 40 -32.91 51.21 -4.21
N ALA A 41 -31.65 51.40 -4.09
CA ALA A 41 -30.88 51.89 -2.92
C ALA A 41 -31.00 51.04 -1.65
N ASP A 42 -29.90 50.33 -1.39
CA ASP A 42 -28.95 50.56 -0.29
C ASP A 42 -29.31 50.02 1.08
N THR A 43 -28.51 49.14 1.52
CA THR A 43 -27.59 49.15 2.69
C THR A 43 -26.90 47.80 2.76
N GLY A 44 -25.65 47.62 2.43
CA GLY A 44 -24.50 47.92 3.26
C GLY A 44 -24.27 46.89 4.34
N GLY A 45 -23.57 45.85 3.99
CA GLY A 45 -22.92 44.91 4.87
C GLY A 45 -21.67 44.47 4.17
N ASP A 46 -20.66 45.33 4.21
CA ASP A 46 -19.30 45.07 3.76
C ASP A 46 -18.63 44.26 4.86
N ASP A 47 -18.73 42.95 4.79
CA ASP A 47 -17.82 42.02 5.44
C ASP A 47 -16.80 41.55 4.38
N THR A 48 -15.98 42.50 3.96
CA THR A 48 -14.65 42.18 3.39
C THR A 48 -13.80 41.63 4.51
N ALA A 49 -13.93 40.33 4.78
CA ALA A 49 -12.82 39.58 5.31
C ALA A 49 -11.68 39.76 4.28
N ALA A 50 -10.62 40.40 4.71
CA ALA A 50 -9.43 40.56 3.92
C ALA A 50 -8.88 39.16 3.64
N ASP A 51 -9.15 38.68 2.43
CA ASP A 51 -8.44 37.55 1.82
C ASP A 51 -6.99 38.02 1.59
N THR A 52 -6.15 37.78 2.57
CA THR A 52 -4.72 38.04 2.49
C THR A 52 -4.01 36.71 2.38
N GLY A 53 -3.86 36.20 1.14
CA GLY A 53 -2.82 35.24 0.84
C GLY A 53 -3.21 33.83 0.47
N SER A 54 -4.34 33.63 -0.24
CA SER A 54 -4.81 32.30 -0.63
C SER A 54 -4.55 31.90 -2.10
N ASP A 55 -3.83 32.69 -2.88
CA ASP A 55 -3.76 32.50 -4.34
C ASP A 55 -2.74 31.43 -4.81
N ASP A 56 -1.96 30.82 -3.91
CA ASP A 56 -0.86 29.92 -4.28
C ASP A 56 -0.85 28.54 -3.57
N TYR A 57 -1.98 28.07 -3.00
CA TYR A 57 -2.04 26.71 -2.42
C TYR A 57 -3.07 25.83 -3.16
N LEU A 58 -2.85 24.50 -3.12
CA LEU A 58 -3.76 23.52 -3.71
C LEU A 58 -4.91 23.22 -2.75
N GLY A 59 -6.12 23.06 -3.29
CA GLY A 59 -7.27 22.56 -2.55
C GLY A 59 -8.52 23.45 -2.67
N ASP A 60 -9.66 22.86 -2.32
CA ASP A 60 -10.99 23.48 -2.39
C ASP A 60 -11.82 23.33 -1.10
N GLY A 61 -11.20 22.80 -0.04
CA GLY A 61 -11.85 22.54 1.26
C GLY A 61 -12.84 21.38 1.29
N SER A 62 -13.06 20.68 0.18
CA SER A 62 -14.10 19.64 0.07
C SER A 62 -13.89 18.42 0.99
N LEU A 63 -12.65 18.13 1.38
CA LEU A 63 -12.30 17.07 2.34
C LEU A 63 -11.96 17.59 3.73
N GLY A 64 -12.22 18.88 3.99
CA GLY A 64 -11.91 19.56 5.25
C GLY A 64 -10.46 20.04 5.32
N THR A 65 -10.18 20.82 6.36
CA THR A 65 -8.87 21.41 6.62
C THR A 65 -8.37 21.04 8.01
N VAL A 66 -7.03 21.03 8.18
CA VAL A 66 -6.36 20.92 9.47
C VAL A 66 -5.73 22.26 9.78
N VAL A 67 -5.97 22.77 10.99
CA VAL A 67 -5.36 24.02 11.48
C VAL A 67 -4.32 23.67 12.53
N VAL A 68 -3.07 24.01 12.27
CA VAL A 68 -1.93 23.81 13.17
C VAL A 68 -1.57 25.15 13.80
N GLU A 69 -1.75 25.28 15.11
CA GLU A 69 -1.47 26.52 15.84
C GLU A 69 0.06 26.79 15.93
N PRO A 70 0.51 28.05 16.07
CA PRO A 70 1.92 28.36 16.25
C PRO A 70 2.56 27.60 17.40
N GLY A 71 3.62 26.84 17.10
CA GLY A 71 4.34 25.99 18.05
C GLY A 71 3.77 24.58 18.22
N ALA A 72 2.65 24.25 17.53
CA ALA A 72 2.21 22.88 17.34
C ALA A 72 2.92 22.23 16.16
N GLN A 73 2.80 20.92 16.01
CA GLN A 73 3.45 20.14 14.96
C GLN A 73 2.45 19.69 13.89
N VAL A 74 2.88 19.66 12.64
CA VAL A 74 2.17 18.96 11.56
C VAL A 74 2.24 17.45 11.82
N GLN A 75 1.09 16.79 11.84
CA GLN A 75 1.00 15.40 12.25
C GLN A 75 0.72 14.48 11.05
N ILE A 76 1.64 13.59 10.77
CA ILE A 76 1.40 12.38 9.97
C ILE A 76 1.48 11.15 10.88
N ARG A 77 1.16 9.96 10.36
CA ARG A 77 1.26 8.71 11.15
C ARG A 77 2.02 7.65 10.35
N SER A 78 2.89 6.92 11.07
CA SER A 78 3.46 5.65 10.62
C SER A 78 2.55 4.51 11.05
N LEU A 79 2.16 3.66 10.12
CA LEU A 79 1.33 2.47 10.36
C LEU A 79 1.97 1.27 9.68
N ASN A 80 2.70 0.45 10.42
CA ASN A 80 3.50 -0.65 9.87
C ASN A 80 3.50 -1.86 10.82
N ALA A 81 3.86 -3.05 10.31
CA ALA A 81 4.01 -4.26 11.12
C ALA A 81 5.29 -4.17 11.96
N ILE A 82 5.20 -3.66 13.18
CA ILE A 82 6.36 -3.38 14.05
C ILE A 82 6.52 -4.35 15.21
N SER A 83 5.69 -5.38 15.29
CA SER A 83 5.81 -6.44 16.28
C SER A 83 5.52 -7.83 15.70
N GLY A 84 5.83 -8.88 16.48
CA GLY A 84 5.63 -10.27 16.07
C GLY A 84 6.62 -10.75 15.01
N ASP A 85 6.28 -11.87 14.36
CA ASP A 85 7.16 -12.58 13.43
C ASP A 85 7.42 -11.80 12.12
N VAL A 86 6.57 -10.80 11.82
CA VAL A 86 6.68 -9.93 10.64
C VAL A 86 7.31 -8.57 10.92
N ALA A 87 7.83 -8.35 12.13
CA ALA A 87 8.48 -7.07 12.49
C ALA A 87 9.69 -6.73 11.61
N PHE A 88 10.37 -7.73 11.05
CA PHE A 88 11.45 -7.54 10.08
C PHE A 88 11.02 -6.77 8.83
N LEU A 89 9.74 -6.85 8.44
CA LEU A 89 9.20 -6.09 7.31
C LEU A 89 8.89 -4.64 7.67
N GLY A 90 8.30 -4.41 8.85
CA GLY A 90 7.70 -3.11 9.19
C GLY A 90 8.64 -2.15 9.90
N ILE A 91 9.56 -2.64 10.72
CA ILE A 91 10.53 -1.78 11.42
C ILE A 91 11.39 -0.96 10.44
N PRO A 92 11.97 -1.53 9.35
CA PRO A 92 12.70 -0.74 8.38
C PRO A 92 11.85 0.34 7.70
N ASN A 93 10.57 0.04 7.44
CA ASN A 93 9.64 1.01 6.86
C ASN A 93 9.42 2.19 7.80
N GLN A 94 9.12 1.93 9.09
CA GLN A 94 8.96 2.97 10.09
C GLN A 94 10.22 3.84 10.21
N ARG A 95 11.41 3.23 10.31
CA ARG A 95 12.69 3.93 10.41
C ARG A 95 12.97 4.78 9.16
N GLY A 96 12.57 4.30 7.97
CA GLY A 96 12.63 5.05 6.71
C GLY A 96 11.74 6.30 6.75
N ILE A 97 10.53 6.20 7.29
CA ILE A 97 9.61 7.33 7.49
C ILE A 97 10.20 8.35 8.46
N GLU A 98 10.72 7.90 9.60
CA GLU A 98 11.35 8.76 10.62
C GLU A 98 12.55 9.52 10.04
N ALA A 99 13.38 8.84 9.23
CA ALA A 99 14.50 9.45 8.54
C ALA A 99 14.04 10.52 7.53
N ALA A 100 13.00 10.24 6.74
CA ALA A 100 12.45 11.19 5.77
C ALA A 100 11.91 12.45 6.45
N VAL A 101 11.18 12.30 7.56
CA VAL A 101 10.68 13.43 8.36
C VAL A 101 11.83 14.28 8.90
N ALA A 102 12.88 13.64 9.41
CA ALA A 102 14.05 14.36 9.94
C ALA A 102 14.84 15.08 8.83
N ASP A 103 14.99 14.47 7.66
CA ASP A 103 15.73 15.03 6.53
C ASP A 103 14.95 16.14 5.79
N PHE A 104 13.61 16.05 5.76
CA PHE A 104 12.75 17.06 5.14
C PHE A 104 12.72 18.36 5.97
N GLY A 105 12.61 18.25 7.29
CA GLY A 105 12.54 19.38 8.21
C GLY A 105 11.14 19.98 8.33
N ASP A 106 11.09 21.32 8.52
CA ASP A 106 9.86 22.05 8.82
C ASP A 106 9.04 22.37 7.56
N ILE A 107 7.72 22.29 7.64
CA ILE A 107 6.80 22.80 6.63
C ILE A 107 6.40 24.24 7.02
N LYS A 108 6.82 25.23 6.22
CA LYS A 108 6.54 26.67 6.45
C LYS A 108 6.83 27.16 7.87
N GLY A 109 7.84 26.53 8.53
CA GLY A 109 8.28 26.87 9.90
C GLY A 109 7.53 26.10 11.01
N PHE A 110 6.74 25.09 10.66
CA PHE A 110 6.10 24.17 11.59
C PHE A 110 6.83 22.82 11.56
N GLU A 111 7.27 22.34 12.73
CA GLU A 111 7.87 21.02 12.86
C GLU A 111 6.89 19.92 12.41
N VAL A 112 7.42 18.85 11.82
CA VAL A 112 6.66 17.66 11.42
C VAL A 112 6.92 16.52 12.39
N THR A 113 5.88 15.71 12.67
CA THR A 113 6.01 14.47 13.44
C THR A 113 5.25 13.33 12.78
N SER A 114 5.86 12.13 12.76
CA SER A 114 5.19 10.87 12.39
C SER A 114 4.47 10.22 13.59
N GLY A 115 4.56 10.82 14.78
CA GLY A 115 4.02 10.28 16.01
C GLY A 115 4.75 9.01 16.48
N GLU A 116 4.16 8.33 17.46
CA GLU A 116 4.56 6.96 17.76
C GLU A 116 4.03 6.03 16.66
N GLY A 117 4.83 5.06 16.22
CA GLY A 117 4.42 4.09 15.20
C GLY A 117 3.22 3.27 15.67
N LEU A 118 2.24 3.10 14.80
CA LEU A 118 1.10 2.22 15.00
C LEU A 118 1.38 0.87 14.34
N ASP A 119 0.96 -0.19 15.01
CA ASP A 119 1.19 -1.56 14.54
C ASP A 119 -0.01 -2.05 13.73
N ASP A 120 0.22 -2.46 12.49
CA ASP A 120 -0.81 -3.07 11.63
C ASP A 120 -0.95 -4.58 11.87
N LEU A 121 -0.05 -5.18 12.68
CA LEU A 121 -0.01 -6.60 13.02
C LEU A 121 0.00 -7.54 11.80
N CYS A 122 0.29 -7.01 10.61
CA CYS A 122 0.14 -7.72 9.33
C CYS A 122 -1.24 -8.43 9.21
N SER A 123 -2.31 -7.77 9.68
CA SER A 123 -3.64 -8.35 9.75
C SER A 123 -4.74 -7.32 9.48
N ALA A 124 -5.89 -7.82 9.01
CA ALA A 124 -7.07 -7.00 8.77
C ALA A 124 -7.56 -6.30 10.05
N GLU A 125 -7.53 -7.01 11.18
CA GLU A 125 -7.94 -6.49 12.48
C GLU A 125 -6.99 -5.40 12.99
N GLY A 126 -5.67 -5.62 12.86
CA GLY A 126 -4.64 -4.64 13.24
C GLY A 126 -4.75 -3.36 12.42
N GLY A 127 -4.83 -3.49 11.08
CA GLY A 127 -5.02 -2.37 10.17
C GLY A 127 -6.29 -1.57 10.49
N GLN A 128 -7.41 -2.25 10.70
CA GLN A 128 -8.68 -1.61 11.07
C GLN A 128 -8.60 -0.88 12.42
N ALA A 129 -8.03 -1.51 13.45
CA ALA A 129 -7.93 -0.93 14.78
C ALA A 129 -7.03 0.31 14.81
N ALA A 130 -5.90 0.26 14.12
CA ALA A 130 -5.00 1.38 14.00
C ALA A 130 -5.62 2.53 13.17
N ALA A 131 -6.29 2.23 12.06
CA ALA A 131 -6.99 3.24 11.27
C ALA A 131 -8.08 3.96 12.08
N GLN A 132 -8.83 3.25 12.94
CA GLN A 132 -9.80 3.87 13.84
C GLN A 132 -9.15 4.85 14.83
N GLN A 133 -7.95 4.55 15.33
CA GLN A 133 -7.22 5.49 16.19
C GLN A 133 -6.76 6.72 15.40
N ILE A 134 -6.28 6.53 14.17
CA ILE A 134 -5.81 7.60 13.31
C ILE A 134 -6.94 8.57 12.99
N VAL A 135 -8.08 8.07 12.51
CA VAL A 135 -9.21 8.94 12.10
C VAL A 135 -9.93 9.63 13.26
N ALA A 136 -9.70 9.15 14.50
CA ALA A 136 -10.19 9.81 15.70
C ALA A 136 -9.38 11.06 16.09
N ASP A 137 -8.18 11.23 15.54
CA ASP A 137 -7.33 12.41 15.72
C ASP A 137 -7.49 13.35 14.53
N GLU A 138 -8.26 14.41 14.70
CA GLU A 138 -8.57 15.38 13.65
C GLU A 138 -7.34 16.18 13.17
N GLN A 139 -6.23 16.14 13.93
CA GLN A 139 -4.97 16.82 13.60
C GLN A 139 -4.11 16.02 12.61
N VAL A 140 -4.41 14.75 12.36
CA VAL A 140 -3.67 13.95 11.39
C VAL A 140 -4.00 14.39 9.97
N VAL A 141 -2.95 14.56 9.15
CA VAL A 141 -3.06 14.97 7.74
C VAL A 141 -2.98 13.78 6.81
N GLY A 142 -2.13 12.79 7.12
CA GLY A 142 -1.92 11.62 6.27
C GLY A 142 -1.19 10.49 6.98
N VAL A 143 -1.12 9.35 6.31
CA VAL A 143 -0.60 8.08 6.85
C VAL A 143 0.42 7.48 5.89
N ILE A 144 1.55 7.00 6.41
CA ILE A 144 2.48 6.15 5.67
C ILE A 144 2.37 4.72 6.20
N GLY A 145 2.00 3.82 5.34
CA GLY A 145 1.72 2.41 5.65
C GLY A 145 0.54 1.89 4.82
N THR A 146 0.11 0.66 5.04
CA THR A 146 0.58 -0.37 5.98
C THR A 146 1.78 -1.16 5.41
N SER A 147 2.33 -2.10 6.21
CA SER A 147 3.31 -3.04 5.65
C SER A 147 2.65 -4.14 4.84
N CYS A 148 1.53 -4.69 5.31
CA CYS A 148 0.85 -5.84 4.69
C CYS A 148 -0.43 -5.42 3.97
N SER A 149 -0.68 -5.98 2.78
CA SER A 149 -1.81 -5.62 1.93
C SER A 149 -3.17 -5.95 2.55
N GLY A 150 -3.27 -7.02 3.36
CA GLY A 150 -4.49 -7.35 4.10
C GLY A 150 -4.85 -6.30 5.16
N ALA A 151 -3.85 -5.73 5.82
CA ALA A 151 -4.04 -4.61 6.74
C ALA A 151 -4.52 -3.35 5.99
N ALA A 152 -3.93 -3.06 4.80
CA ALA A 152 -4.34 -1.95 3.95
C ALA A 152 -5.79 -2.06 3.49
N ALA A 153 -6.22 -3.24 3.06
CA ALA A 153 -7.59 -3.48 2.61
C ALA A 153 -8.64 -3.13 3.67
N SER A 154 -8.27 -3.22 4.95
CA SER A 154 -9.13 -2.87 6.09
C SER A 154 -8.94 -1.44 6.59
N ALA A 155 -7.74 -0.87 6.47
CA ALA A 155 -7.43 0.49 6.92
C ALA A 155 -7.83 1.56 5.90
N ALA A 156 -7.55 1.35 4.62
CA ALA A 156 -7.73 2.34 3.57
C ALA A 156 -9.17 2.86 3.43
N PRO A 157 -10.24 2.06 3.58
CA PRO A 157 -11.60 2.58 3.58
C PRO A 157 -11.85 3.65 4.65
N LEU A 158 -11.41 3.41 5.89
CA LEU A 158 -11.60 4.33 7.02
C LEU A 158 -10.83 5.64 6.81
N ILE A 159 -9.58 5.53 6.35
CA ILE A 159 -8.69 6.68 6.10
C ILE A 159 -9.23 7.51 4.93
N SER A 160 -9.65 6.87 3.84
CA SER A 160 -10.23 7.53 2.67
C SER A 160 -11.54 8.27 3.00
N ASP A 161 -12.46 7.61 3.76
CA ASP A 161 -13.74 8.17 4.16
C ASP A 161 -13.58 9.37 5.12
N ALA A 162 -12.49 9.41 5.89
CA ALA A 162 -12.12 10.55 6.74
C ALA A 162 -11.49 11.72 5.94
N GLY A 163 -11.35 11.59 4.62
CA GLY A 163 -10.72 12.60 3.76
C GLY A 163 -9.18 12.62 3.82
N LEU A 164 -8.58 11.67 4.53
CA LEU A 164 -7.12 11.54 4.64
C LEU A 164 -6.54 10.83 3.40
N VAL A 165 -5.21 10.87 3.30
CA VAL A 165 -4.44 10.09 2.34
C VAL A 165 -3.62 9.03 3.06
N MET A 166 -3.34 7.93 2.35
CA MET A 166 -2.51 6.83 2.82
C MET A 166 -1.55 6.42 1.71
N ILE A 167 -0.25 6.40 2.00
CA ILE A 167 0.78 5.99 1.04
C ILE A 167 1.54 4.80 1.61
N SER A 168 1.48 3.65 0.95
CA SER A 168 2.25 2.48 1.38
C SER A 168 3.59 2.39 0.65
N GLY A 169 4.64 2.12 1.42
CA GLY A 169 5.95 1.77 0.89
C GLY A 169 6.09 0.30 0.49
N SER A 170 5.17 -0.58 0.92
CA SER A 170 5.38 -2.03 0.79
C SER A 170 4.16 -2.86 0.40
N ASN A 171 2.95 -2.28 0.31
CA ASN A 171 1.79 -3.03 -0.18
C ASN A 171 1.87 -3.22 -1.69
N THR A 172 1.85 -4.45 -2.15
CA THR A 172 2.03 -4.79 -3.57
C THR A 172 0.78 -5.39 -4.22
N SER A 173 -0.23 -5.84 -3.42
CA SER A 173 -1.44 -6.46 -3.96
C SER A 173 -2.13 -5.61 -5.03
N PRO A 174 -2.47 -6.19 -6.20
CA PRO A 174 -3.23 -5.50 -7.24
C PRO A 174 -4.62 -5.07 -6.77
N SER A 175 -5.19 -5.78 -5.77
CA SER A 175 -6.53 -5.51 -5.26
C SER A 175 -6.71 -4.09 -4.71
N LEU A 176 -5.61 -3.46 -4.24
CA LEU A 176 -5.60 -2.13 -3.62
C LEU A 176 -5.64 -0.98 -4.63
N THR A 177 -5.30 -1.22 -5.88
CA THR A 177 -5.19 -0.22 -6.95
C THR A 177 -5.95 -0.65 -8.20
N SER A 178 -5.29 -1.21 -9.20
CA SER A 178 -5.90 -1.52 -10.50
C SER A 178 -5.38 -2.81 -11.13
N ASP A 179 -6.04 -3.20 -12.24
CA ASP A 179 -5.61 -4.27 -13.12
C ASP A 179 -4.50 -3.84 -14.12
N LEU A 180 -3.95 -2.64 -13.95
CA LEU A 180 -2.99 -1.98 -14.86
C LEU A 180 -3.53 -1.74 -16.29
N ASN A 181 -4.82 -2.02 -16.55
CA ASN A 181 -5.50 -1.80 -17.80
C ASN A 181 -6.60 -0.73 -17.72
N GLY A 182 -6.59 0.05 -16.62
CA GLY A 182 -7.51 1.16 -16.41
C GLY A 182 -8.79 0.78 -15.66
N THR A 183 -8.80 -0.36 -14.94
CA THR A 183 -9.93 -0.78 -14.10
C THR A 183 -9.51 -0.85 -12.64
N ALA A 184 -10.23 -0.12 -11.78
CA ALA A 184 -10.05 -0.21 -10.33
C ALA A 184 -10.42 -1.60 -9.82
N ASN A 185 -9.63 -2.12 -8.90
CA ASN A 185 -9.90 -3.38 -8.22
C ASN A 185 -10.74 -3.18 -6.93
N GLU A 186 -11.15 -4.27 -6.31
CA GLU A 186 -12.18 -4.29 -5.24
C GLU A 186 -11.81 -3.51 -3.98
N ASN A 187 -10.52 -3.44 -3.64
CA ASN A 187 -10.05 -2.73 -2.46
C ASN A 187 -9.51 -1.32 -2.76
N TYR A 188 -9.59 -0.87 -4.02
CA TYR A 188 -9.22 0.51 -4.37
C TYR A 188 -10.04 1.53 -3.58
N ARG A 189 -9.34 2.56 -3.08
CA ARG A 189 -9.97 3.72 -2.42
C ARG A 189 -9.29 5.01 -2.86
N PRO A 190 -10.05 6.06 -3.19
CA PRO A 190 -9.48 7.38 -3.50
C PRO A 190 -8.63 7.90 -2.34
N GLY A 191 -7.42 8.37 -2.62
CA GLY A 191 -6.47 8.80 -1.60
C GLY A 191 -5.59 7.70 -1.03
N TYR A 192 -5.69 6.47 -1.55
CA TYR A 192 -4.68 5.43 -1.35
C TYR A 192 -3.65 5.49 -2.48
N TYR A 193 -2.38 5.41 -2.10
CA TYR A 193 -1.23 5.40 -3.01
C TYR A 193 -0.20 4.37 -2.52
N ARG A 194 0.74 4.00 -3.41
CA ARG A 194 1.91 3.22 -3.01
C ARG A 194 3.15 3.58 -3.84
N THR A 195 4.30 3.56 -3.19
CA THR A 195 5.61 3.62 -3.83
C THR A 195 6.18 2.23 -4.10
N ALA A 196 5.59 1.18 -3.53
CA ALA A 196 5.86 -0.20 -3.91
C ALA A 196 5.35 -0.51 -5.33
N HIS A 197 5.88 -1.55 -5.94
CA HIS A 197 5.41 -2.07 -7.24
C HIS A 197 4.05 -2.76 -7.14
N ASN A 198 3.46 -3.09 -8.30
CA ASN A 198 2.25 -3.92 -8.38
C ASN A 198 2.65 -5.39 -8.62
N ASP A 199 2.03 -6.33 -7.89
CA ASP A 199 2.28 -7.78 -7.99
C ASP A 199 2.04 -8.37 -9.38
N LEU A 200 1.27 -7.70 -10.24
CA LEU A 200 1.13 -8.12 -11.63
C LEU A 200 2.48 -8.09 -12.37
N TYR A 201 3.36 -7.14 -12.04
CA TYR A 201 4.72 -7.11 -12.57
C TYR A 201 5.62 -8.15 -11.90
N GLN A 202 5.48 -8.35 -10.59
CA GLN A 202 6.30 -9.31 -9.85
C GLN A 202 5.96 -10.75 -10.24
N GLY A 203 4.68 -11.08 -10.34
CA GLY A 203 4.23 -12.38 -10.83
C GLY A 203 4.70 -12.68 -12.25
N ALA A 204 4.59 -11.68 -13.16
CA ALA A 204 5.10 -11.79 -14.51
C ALA A 204 6.62 -11.99 -14.57
N ALA A 205 7.37 -11.28 -13.71
CA ALA A 205 8.82 -11.41 -13.60
C ALA A 205 9.24 -12.82 -13.17
N MET A 206 8.65 -13.35 -12.09
CA MET A 206 8.94 -14.69 -11.60
C MET A 206 8.52 -15.75 -12.63
N ALA A 207 7.36 -15.61 -13.26
CA ALA A 207 6.92 -16.53 -14.31
C ALA A 207 7.87 -16.54 -15.51
N ALA A 208 8.33 -15.38 -15.95
CA ALA A 208 9.28 -15.26 -17.05
C ALA A 208 10.63 -15.90 -16.70
N PHE A 209 11.15 -15.67 -15.52
CA PHE A 209 12.38 -16.29 -15.01
C PHE A 209 12.27 -17.82 -14.97
N VAL A 210 11.19 -18.35 -14.38
CA VAL A 210 10.98 -19.80 -14.26
C VAL A 210 10.84 -20.47 -15.62
N TYR A 211 10.04 -19.88 -16.52
CA TYR A 211 9.75 -20.50 -17.81
C TYR A 211 10.89 -20.33 -18.82
N ASN A 212 11.45 -19.12 -18.94
CA ASN A 212 12.43 -18.81 -20.00
C ASN A 212 13.87 -19.09 -19.56
N ASP A 213 14.26 -18.74 -18.32
CA ASP A 213 15.65 -18.81 -17.87
C ASP A 213 15.93 -20.16 -17.20
N LEU A 214 15.07 -20.63 -16.30
CA LEU A 214 15.21 -21.97 -15.71
C LEU A 214 14.74 -23.08 -16.66
N GLY A 215 13.86 -22.77 -17.64
CA GLY A 215 13.34 -23.74 -18.61
C GLY A 215 12.35 -24.74 -18.01
N LEU A 216 11.71 -24.40 -16.87
CA LEU A 216 10.73 -25.24 -16.19
C LEU A 216 9.34 -25.05 -16.78
N ALA A 217 8.61 -26.13 -17.02
CA ALA A 217 7.35 -26.12 -17.73
C ALA A 217 6.14 -26.36 -16.81
N THR A 218 6.36 -26.82 -15.57
CA THR A 218 5.31 -27.09 -14.59
C THR A 218 5.62 -26.39 -13.27
N ALA A 219 4.61 -25.76 -12.69
CA ALA A 219 4.75 -25.08 -11.41
C ALA A 219 3.49 -25.27 -10.54
N ALA A 220 3.66 -25.16 -9.22
CA ALA A 220 2.58 -25.01 -8.27
C ALA A 220 2.75 -23.71 -7.47
N ALA A 221 1.65 -23.21 -6.89
CA ALA A 221 1.67 -22.03 -6.04
C ALA A 221 0.91 -22.27 -4.72
N ILE A 222 1.47 -21.73 -3.62
CA ILE A 222 0.85 -21.76 -2.28
C ILE A 222 0.68 -20.33 -1.78
N HIS A 223 -0.50 -20.01 -1.20
CA HIS A 223 -0.81 -18.74 -0.57
C HIS A 223 -1.47 -18.95 0.81
N ASP A 224 -1.60 -17.91 1.63
CA ASP A 224 -2.27 -17.96 2.95
C ASP A 224 -3.62 -17.21 2.99
N GLY A 225 -4.09 -16.73 1.83
CA GLY A 225 -5.35 -16.01 1.69
C GLY A 225 -5.26 -14.51 2.00
N ASP A 226 -4.10 -13.98 2.38
CA ASP A 226 -3.88 -12.53 2.41
C ASP A 226 -3.99 -11.96 0.99
N PRO A 227 -4.55 -10.76 0.78
CA PRO A 227 -4.60 -10.12 -0.53
C PRO A 227 -3.27 -10.05 -1.28
N TYR A 228 -2.14 -9.91 -0.55
CA TYR A 228 -0.81 -9.98 -1.14
C TYR A 228 -0.50 -11.39 -1.63
N THR A 229 -0.51 -12.37 -0.73
CA THR A 229 -0.02 -13.72 -1.04
C THR A 229 -0.86 -14.41 -2.11
N GLN A 230 -2.19 -14.26 -2.04
CA GLN A 230 -3.10 -14.78 -3.04
C GLN A 230 -3.00 -14.02 -4.36
N GLY A 231 -2.90 -12.69 -4.31
CA GLY A 231 -2.79 -11.85 -5.50
C GLY A 231 -1.51 -12.13 -6.29
N LEU A 232 -0.37 -12.22 -5.61
CA LEU A 232 0.93 -12.50 -6.26
C LEU A 232 1.01 -13.95 -6.76
N ALA A 233 0.50 -14.92 -5.99
CA ALA A 233 0.43 -16.31 -6.46
C ALA A 233 -0.43 -16.43 -7.72
N GLN A 234 -1.57 -15.72 -7.79
CA GLN A 234 -2.43 -15.71 -8.98
C GLN A 234 -1.76 -15.00 -10.16
N ALA A 235 -1.11 -13.86 -9.94
CA ALA A 235 -0.39 -13.13 -10.97
C ALA A 235 0.74 -13.98 -11.59
N PHE A 236 1.46 -14.74 -10.77
CA PHE A 236 2.44 -15.73 -11.24
C PHE A 236 1.78 -16.82 -12.07
N ALA A 237 0.71 -17.43 -11.56
CA ALA A 237 0.01 -18.52 -12.24
C ALA A 237 -0.50 -18.09 -13.62
N ASP A 238 -1.19 -16.97 -13.70
CA ASP A 238 -1.73 -16.42 -14.95
C ASP A 238 -0.63 -16.10 -15.97
N ALA A 239 0.46 -15.48 -15.52
CA ALA A 239 1.61 -15.15 -16.37
C ALA A 239 2.35 -16.41 -16.84
N PHE A 240 2.50 -17.42 -15.97
CA PHE A 240 3.17 -18.67 -16.31
C PHE A 240 2.38 -19.47 -17.35
N GLU A 241 1.04 -19.55 -17.21
CA GLU A 241 0.17 -20.16 -18.22
C GLU A 241 0.16 -19.38 -19.55
N ALA A 242 0.20 -18.05 -19.50
CA ALA A 242 0.29 -17.21 -20.70
C ALA A 242 1.59 -17.45 -21.49
N LEU A 243 2.69 -17.83 -20.82
CA LEU A 243 3.95 -18.22 -21.45
C LEU A 243 3.93 -19.65 -22.02
N GLY A 244 2.93 -20.45 -21.70
CA GLY A 244 2.78 -21.83 -22.12
C GLY A 244 3.18 -22.87 -21.06
N GLY A 245 3.43 -22.44 -19.82
CA GLY A 245 3.63 -23.30 -18.66
C GLY A 245 2.31 -23.95 -18.21
N THR A 246 2.41 -24.89 -17.30
CA THR A 246 1.27 -25.57 -16.67
C THR A 246 1.29 -25.37 -15.17
N VAL A 247 0.26 -24.77 -14.61
CA VAL A 247 0.07 -24.68 -13.15
C VAL A 247 -0.60 -25.97 -12.68
N THR A 248 0.15 -26.79 -11.94
CA THR A 248 -0.30 -28.12 -11.49
C THR A 248 -1.05 -28.08 -10.17
N GLY A 249 -0.89 -27.01 -9.38
CA GLY A 249 -1.54 -26.81 -8.11
C GLY A 249 -1.61 -25.34 -7.73
N PHE A 250 -2.75 -24.92 -7.19
CA PHE A 250 -2.96 -23.60 -6.59
C PHE A 250 -3.74 -23.80 -5.30
N THR A 251 -3.08 -23.64 -4.14
CA THR A 251 -3.68 -24.06 -2.87
C THR A 251 -3.38 -23.07 -1.75
N GLY A 252 -4.25 -23.06 -0.73
CA GLY A 252 -4.12 -22.19 0.44
C GLY A 252 -3.70 -22.96 1.68
N VAL A 253 -2.98 -22.26 2.58
CA VAL A 253 -2.67 -22.70 3.95
C VAL A 253 -3.16 -21.65 4.94
N SER A 254 -3.16 -21.97 6.24
CA SER A 254 -3.34 -20.96 7.29
C SER A 254 -1.99 -20.35 7.67
N LYS A 255 -1.98 -19.05 8.01
CA LYS A 255 -0.78 -18.36 8.54
C LYS A 255 -0.20 -19.05 9.79
N GLU A 256 -1.06 -19.73 10.55
CA GLU A 256 -0.71 -20.39 11.81
C GLU A 256 -0.33 -21.86 11.63
N ASP A 257 -0.42 -22.41 10.42
CA ASP A 257 -0.05 -23.79 10.17
C ASP A 257 1.47 -23.97 10.33
N THR A 258 1.86 -24.99 11.09
CA THR A 258 3.27 -25.38 11.31
C THR A 258 3.58 -26.75 10.69
N ASP A 259 2.56 -27.53 10.35
CA ASP A 259 2.66 -28.80 9.62
C ASP A 259 2.20 -28.61 8.19
N MET A 260 3.14 -28.37 7.29
CA MET A 260 2.90 -28.21 5.85
C MET A 260 2.90 -29.52 5.07
N VAL A 261 3.27 -30.65 5.69
CA VAL A 261 3.36 -31.94 5.02
C VAL A 261 2.05 -32.34 4.32
N PRO A 262 0.85 -32.13 4.89
CA PRO A 262 -0.39 -32.48 4.21
C PRO A 262 -0.57 -31.72 2.88
N VAL A 263 -0.44 -30.40 2.87
CA VAL A 263 -0.57 -29.57 1.66
C VAL A 263 0.55 -29.83 0.67
N LEU A 264 1.79 -29.99 1.13
CA LEU A 264 2.94 -30.33 0.29
C LEU A 264 2.79 -31.72 -0.36
N THR A 265 2.15 -32.67 0.33
CA THR A 265 1.84 -33.99 -0.25
C THR A 265 0.78 -33.89 -1.36
N GLU A 266 -0.19 -32.98 -1.22
CA GLU A 266 -1.19 -32.70 -2.27
C GLU A 266 -0.48 -32.09 -3.50
N VAL A 267 0.34 -31.05 -3.28
CA VAL A 267 1.14 -30.40 -4.34
C VAL A 267 2.06 -31.41 -5.05
N ALA A 268 2.71 -32.31 -4.31
CA ALA A 268 3.61 -33.33 -4.84
C ALA A 268 2.96 -34.35 -5.77
N ALA A 269 1.62 -34.51 -5.71
CA ALA A 269 0.92 -35.52 -6.52
C ALA A 269 1.12 -35.35 -8.03
N ASP A 270 1.29 -34.09 -8.48
CA ASP A 270 1.53 -33.75 -9.89
C ASP A 270 3.00 -33.44 -10.20
N SER A 271 3.90 -33.62 -9.21
CA SER A 271 5.35 -33.47 -9.33
C SER A 271 5.79 -32.17 -10.04
N PRO A 272 5.45 -30.97 -9.51
CA PRO A 272 5.80 -29.71 -10.11
C PRO A 272 7.34 -29.52 -10.15
N GLU A 273 7.85 -28.95 -11.24
CA GLU A 273 9.27 -28.60 -11.36
C GLU A 273 9.64 -27.37 -10.52
N ALA A 274 8.65 -26.47 -10.26
CA ALA A 274 8.80 -25.30 -9.40
C ALA A 274 7.64 -25.19 -8.40
N LEU A 275 7.92 -24.64 -7.21
CA LEU A 275 6.93 -24.32 -6.19
C LEU A 275 7.11 -22.85 -5.75
N PHE A 276 6.15 -21.99 -6.10
CA PHE A 276 6.13 -20.60 -5.70
C PHE A 276 5.24 -20.40 -4.46
N PHE A 277 5.80 -19.82 -3.40
CA PHE A 277 5.09 -19.56 -2.16
C PHE A 277 5.36 -18.13 -1.66
N PRO A 278 4.68 -17.12 -2.26
CA PRO A 278 4.78 -15.73 -1.85
C PRO A 278 4.00 -15.50 -0.54
N ILE A 279 4.55 -15.99 0.56
CA ILE A 279 3.89 -16.05 1.86
C ILE A 279 4.78 -15.38 2.90
N PHE A 280 4.23 -15.08 4.08
CA PHE A 280 4.99 -14.50 5.19
C PHE A 280 5.56 -15.55 6.14
N GLN A 281 6.51 -15.13 7.00
CA GLN A 281 6.88 -15.90 8.17
C GLN A 281 5.72 -15.91 9.20
N PRO A 282 5.55 -16.98 10.00
CA PRO A 282 6.40 -18.16 10.05
C PRO A 282 6.02 -19.26 9.05
N ALA A 283 4.88 -19.19 8.37
CA ALA A 283 4.40 -20.25 7.49
C ALA A 283 5.40 -20.57 6.35
N GLY A 284 6.06 -19.54 5.78
CA GLY A 284 7.09 -19.69 4.77
C GLY A 284 8.29 -20.53 5.23
N ASP A 285 8.68 -20.38 6.51
CA ASP A 285 9.79 -21.15 7.10
C ASP A 285 9.50 -22.66 7.07
N PHE A 286 8.25 -23.03 7.41
CA PHE A 286 7.81 -24.43 7.45
C PHE A 286 7.66 -25.02 6.04
N ILE A 287 7.25 -24.23 5.06
CA ILE A 287 7.22 -24.69 3.65
C ILE A 287 8.64 -24.97 3.18
N ALA A 288 9.58 -24.04 3.38
CA ALA A 288 10.97 -24.21 2.95
C ALA A 288 11.67 -25.38 3.64
N ASP A 289 11.41 -25.60 4.95
CA ASP A 289 12.00 -26.68 5.72
C ASP A 289 11.44 -28.06 5.32
N GLN A 290 10.11 -28.15 5.11
CA GLN A 290 9.43 -29.44 4.96
C GLN A 290 9.34 -29.91 3.50
N ALA A 291 9.29 -29.01 2.51
CA ALA A 291 9.10 -29.38 1.11
C ALA A 291 10.17 -30.35 0.57
N PRO A 292 11.48 -30.18 0.84
CA PRO A 292 12.50 -31.12 0.34
C PRO A 292 12.37 -32.55 0.90
N GLY A 293 11.67 -32.72 2.03
CA GLY A 293 11.40 -34.02 2.66
C GLY A 293 10.17 -34.74 2.15
N VAL A 294 9.34 -34.10 1.31
CA VAL A 294 8.11 -34.69 0.76
C VAL A 294 8.39 -35.41 -0.55
N ALA A 295 7.99 -36.68 -0.63
CA ALA A 295 8.18 -37.48 -1.82
C ALA A 295 7.48 -36.87 -3.05
N GLY A 296 8.27 -36.59 -4.09
CA GLY A 296 7.83 -35.91 -5.30
C GLY A 296 8.19 -34.41 -5.37
N LEU A 297 8.74 -33.84 -4.28
CA LEU A 297 9.24 -32.46 -4.24
C LEU A 297 10.77 -32.38 -4.03
N GLU A 298 11.48 -33.50 -3.95
CA GLU A 298 12.91 -33.54 -3.61
C GLU A 298 13.81 -32.77 -4.59
N SER A 299 13.33 -32.54 -5.81
CA SER A 299 14.05 -31.79 -6.85
C SER A 299 13.27 -30.58 -7.35
N THR A 300 12.16 -30.24 -6.72
CA THR A 300 11.34 -29.07 -7.06
C THR A 300 12.10 -27.80 -6.68
N GLN A 301 12.22 -26.86 -7.62
CA GLN A 301 12.82 -25.56 -7.36
C GLN A 301 11.88 -24.73 -6.48
N LEU A 302 12.33 -24.37 -5.29
CA LEU A 302 11.58 -23.52 -4.37
C LEU A 302 11.80 -22.05 -4.75
N LEU A 303 10.70 -21.28 -4.76
CA LEU A 303 10.64 -19.90 -5.18
C LEU A 303 9.86 -19.07 -4.14
N ALA A 304 10.47 -18.02 -3.66
CA ALA A 304 9.89 -17.10 -2.69
C ALA A 304 9.72 -15.69 -3.28
N ALA A 305 9.20 -14.77 -2.48
CA ALA A 305 8.95 -13.39 -2.87
C ALA A 305 9.40 -12.40 -1.79
N ASP A 306 9.14 -11.11 -2.01
CA ASP A 306 9.52 -10.01 -1.13
C ASP A 306 9.03 -10.15 0.32
N GLY A 307 7.90 -10.81 0.56
CA GLY A 307 7.41 -11.11 1.91
C GLY A 307 8.35 -12.00 2.75
N LEU A 308 9.24 -12.76 2.09
CA LEU A 308 10.30 -13.56 2.71
C LEU A 308 11.70 -13.02 2.41
N LEU A 309 11.83 -11.91 1.67
CA LEU A 309 13.10 -11.22 1.44
C LEU A 309 13.47 -10.38 2.67
N THR A 310 13.68 -11.05 3.78
CA THR A 310 13.97 -10.49 5.11
C THR A 310 15.16 -11.20 5.72
N ASP A 311 15.91 -10.51 6.57
CA ASP A 311 17.04 -11.10 7.29
C ASP A 311 16.59 -12.31 8.09
N GLY A 312 15.45 -12.23 8.79
CA GLY A 312 14.93 -13.30 9.61
C GLY A 312 14.69 -14.62 8.88
N PHE A 313 14.29 -14.56 7.58
CA PHE A 313 14.12 -15.75 6.76
C PHE A 313 15.43 -16.17 6.07
N MET A 314 16.17 -15.20 5.51
CA MET A 314 17.38 -15.49 4.72
C MET A 314 18.53 -16.06 5.54
N GLU A 315 18.58 -15.82 6.86
CA GLU A 315 19.54 -16.42 7.78
C GLU A 315 19.25 -17.91 8.09
N LEU A 316 18.08 -18.42 7.69
CA LEU A 316 17.73 -19.82 7.92
C LEU A 316 18.38 -20.73 6.90
N PRO A 317 19.02 -21.86 7.31
CA PRO A 317 19.65 -22.77 6.36
C PRO A 317 18.73 -23.34 5.27
N GLN A 318 17.43 -23.47 5.56
CA GLN A 318 16.43 -23.96 4.60
C GLN A 318 16.07 -22.94 3.51
N SER A 319 16.50 -21.69 3.63
CA SER A 319 16.34 -20.67 2.59
C SER A 319 17.39 -20.74 1.49
N GLU A 320 18.48 -21.50 1.70
CA GLU A 320 19.53 -21.67 0.70
C GLU A 320 19.03 -22.42 -0.55
N GLY A 321 19.43 -21.94 -1.72
CA GLY A 321 19.00 -22.48 -3.00
C GLY A 321 17.64 -21.97 -3.49
N LEU A 322 16.98 -21.09 -2.75
CA LEU A 322 15.77 -20.42 -3.19
C LEU A 322 16.10 -19.23 -4.10
N TYR A 323 15.15 -18.93 -5.00
CA TYR A 323 15.09 -17.67 -5.72
C TYR A 323 14.00 -16.78 -5.12
N PHE A 324 14.29 -15.48 -5.01
CA PHE A 324 13.36 -14.48 -4.47
C PHE A 324 13.07 -13.42 -5.52
N SER A 325 11.80 -13.18 -5.83
CA SER A 325 11.41 -11.98 -6.56
C SER A 325 11.12 -10.83 -5.60
N GLY A 326 11.40 -9.61 -6.04
CA GLY A 326 11.11 -8.41 -5.26
C GLY A 326 11.54 -7.13 -5.96
N PRO A 327 11.42 -5.98 -5.30
CA PRO A 327 11.88 -4.72 -5.87
C PRO A 327 13.40 -4.71 -6.06
N ASP A 328 13.88 -3.91 -7.02
CA ASP A 328 15.31 -3.66 -7.14
C ASP A 328 15.78 -2.73 -6.01
N VAL A 329 16.51 -3.29 -5.05
CA VAL A 329 17.05 -2.54 -3.90
C VAL A 329 18.40 -1.88 -4.17
N ARG A 330 18.92 -1.97 -5.39
CA ARG A 330 20.19 -1.37 -5.81
C ARG A 330 19.96 0.10 -6.19
N PHE A 331 19.60 0.93 -5.22
CA PHE A 331 19.24 2.34 -5.45
C PHE A 331 20.39 3.21 -5.94
N GLY A 332 21.63 2.77 -5.78
CA GLY A 332 22.82 3.43 -6.31
C GLY A 332 23.00 4.87 -5.78
N THR A 333 23.10 5.81 -6.73
CA THR A 333 23.27 7.25 -6.42
C THR A 333 21.97 8.03 -6.60
N ASN A 334 20.82 7.36 -6.61
CA ASN A 334 19.53 8.04 -6.66
C ASN A 334 19.42 9.04 -5.50
N THR A 335 18.81 10.16 -5.78
CA THR A 335 18.68 11.27 -4.83
C THR A 335 17.21 11.65 -4.70
N ASN A 336 16.71 11.70 -3.48
CA ASN A 336 15.36 12.21 -3.22
C ASN A 336 15.36 13.73 -3.43
N GLN A 337 14.46 14.23 -4.28
CA GLN A 337 14.42 15.63 -4.67
C GLN A 337 14.03 16.59 -3.55
N SER A 338 13.21 16.13 -2.59
CA SER A 338 12.67 16.96 -1.52
C SER A 338 13.67 17.15 -0.38
N THR A 339 14.42 16.08 -0.06
CA THR A 339 15.39 16.09 1.03
C THR A 339 16.82 16.37 0.55
N GLY A 340 17.11 16.18 -0.74
CA GLY A 340 18.44 16.28 -1.32
C GLY A 340 19.39 15.15 -0.93
N LYS A 341 18.93 14.17 -0.14
CA LYS A 341 19.73 13.01 0.30
C LYS A 341 19.83 11.96 -0.79
N THR A 342 21.00 11.38 -0.93
CA THR A 342 21.20 10.18 -1.75
C THR A 342 20.79 8.92 -0.98
N ALA A 343 20.45 7.85 -1.69
CA ALA A 343 20.15 6.56 -1.08
C ALA A 343 21.29 6.03 -0.20
N ALA A 344 22.53 6.24 -0.64
CA ALA A 344 23.72 5.84 0.12
C ALA A 344 23.88 6.64 1.43
N GLU A 345 23.55 7.93 1.44
CA GLU A 345 23.59 8.75 2.65
C GLU A 345 22.50 8.34 3.63
N VAL A 346 21.25 8.12 3.15
CA VAL A 346 20.17 7.67 4.00
C VAL A 346 20.48 6.30 4.62
N LEU A 347 21.03 5.36 3.83
CA LEU A 347 21.43 4.05 4.33
C LEU A 347 22.53 4.15 5.40
N ALA A 348 23.54 4.99 5.17
CA ALA A 348 24.61 5.21 6.15
C ALA A 348 24.09 5.86 7.45
N ASP A 349 23.17 6.81 7.36
CA ASP A 349 22.52 7.45 8.50
C ASP A 349 21.64 6.44 9.26
N TYR A 350 20.93 5.55 8.54
CA TYR A 350 20.15 4.46 9.12
C TYR A 350 21.04 3.49 9.93
N GLU A 351 22.12 2.99 9.32
CA GLU A 351 23.07 2.10 10.00
C GLU A 351 23.74 2.78 11.21
N ALA A 352 24.08 4.07 11.10
CA ALA A 352 24.66 4.83 12.21
C ALA A 352 23.66 5.00 13.38
N ALA A 353 22.38 5.16 13.08
CA ALA A 353 21.32 5.35 14.09
C ALA A 353 20.92 4.05 14.77
N HIS A 354 20.89 2.93 14.04
CA HIS A 354 20.30 1.67 14.50
C HIS A 354 21.33 0.55 14.74
N GLY A 355 22.57 0.71 14.24
CA GLY A 355 23.67 -0.26 14.42
C GLY A 355 23.61 -1.47 13.49
N GLU A 356 22.66 -1.49 12.55
CA GLU A 356 22.40 -2.57 11.59
C GLU A 356 21.80 -2.01 10.30
N PRO A 357 21.99 -2.65 9.14
CA PRO A 357 21.30 -2.28 7.91
C PRO A 357 19.79 -2.60 8.01
N PRO A 358 18.97 -2.10 7.07
CA PRO A 358 17.56 -2.45 7.00
C PRO A 358 17.35 -3.95 6.76
N SER A 359 16.53 -4.60 7.59
CA SER A 359 16.27 -6.05 7.55
C SER A 359 15.34 -6.48 6.41
N ALA A 360 14.76 -5.54 5.62
CA ALA A 360 13.89 -5.82 4.48
C ALA A 360 13.96 -4.70 3.44
N ALA A 361 13.39 -4.96 2.26
CA ALA A 361 13.61 -4.20 1.03
C ALA A 361 12.98 -2.80 0.98
N PHE A 362 11.89 -2.55 1.74
CA PHE A 362 10.99 -1.41 1.47
C PHE A 362 11.27 -0.11 2.28
N TRP A 363 12.37 -0.03 3.00
CA TRP A 363 12.76 1.16 3.77
C TRP A 363 12.87 2.43 2.90
N GLY A 364 13.51 2.32 1.71
CA GLY A 364 13.66 3.43 0.77
C GLY A 364 12.35 3.85 0.12
N HIS A 365 11.46 2.88 -0.15
CA HIS A 365 10.11 3.16 -0.64
C HIS A 365 9.28 3.93 0.39
N SER A 366 9.39 3.55 1.67
CA SER A 366 8.71 4.23 2.77
C SER A 366 9.28 5.63 3.04
N TYR A 367 10.60 5.81 2.85
CA TYR A 367 11.24 7.12 2.86
C TYR A 367 10.65 8.03 1.79
N ASP A 368 10.62 7.57 0.53
CA ASP A 368 10.07 8.35 -0.58
C ASP A 368 8.58 8.63 -0.42
N ALA A 369 7.80 7.67 0.10
CA ALA A 369 6.39 7.86 0.42
C ALA A 369 6.17 8.99 1.43
N ALA A 370 7.00 9.05 2.47
CA ALA A 370 6.94 10.11 3.48
C ALA A 370 7.34 11.46 2.89
N ALA A 371 8.45 11.53 2.14
CA ALA A 371 8.90 12.76 1.50
C ALA A 371 7.86 13.32 0.51
N MET A 372 7.23 12.44 -0.30
CA MET A 372 6.13 12.83 -1.21
C MET A 372 4.90 13.36 -0.47
N LEU A 373 4.55 12.75 0.66
CA LEU A 373 3.44 13.23 1.49
C LEU A 373 3.75 14.62 2.05
N LEU A 374 4.97 14.86 2.51
CA LEU A 374 5.37 16.16 3.07
C LEU A 374 5.39 17.26 1.99
N ASP A 375 5.86 16.97 0.77
CA ASP A 375 5.73 17.90 -0.37
C ASP A 375 4.26 18.22 -0.68
N ALA A 376 3.39 17.21 -0.66
CA ALA A 376 1.97 17.40 -0.92
C ALA A 376 1.30 18.26 0.16
N ILE A 377 1.69 18.07 1.43
CA ILE A 377 1.22 18.90 2.55
C ILE A 377 1.72 20.33 2.40
N GLU A 378 2.99 20.54 2.03
CA GLU A 378 3.54 21.88 1.82
C GLU A 378 2.81 22.61 0.69
N ALA A 379 2.55 21.94 -0.43
CA ALA A 379 1.81 22.48 -1.57
C ALA A 379 0.35 22.81 -1.26
N ALA A 380 -0.28 22.06 -0.37
CA ALA A 380 -1.69 22.20 0.02
C ALA A 380 -1.90 23.01 1.31
N SER A 381 -0.91 23.85 1.69
CA SER A 381 -0.97 24.61 2.94
C SER A 381 -0.61 26.07 2.77
N TYR A 382 -1.12 26.91 3.67
CA TYR A 382 -0.75 28.33 3.78
C TYR A 382 -0.74 28.77 5.25
N VAL A 383 -0.03 29.86 5.55
CA VAL A 383 -0.06 30.48 6.89
C VAL A 383 -1.11 31.60 6.88
N ASP A 384 -2.09 31.52 7.76
CA ASP A 384 -3.18 32.49 7.86
C ASP A 384 -2.74 33.79 8.57
N GLY A 385 -3.67 34.76 8.68
CA GLY A 385 -3.42 36.06 9.32
C GLY A 385 -3.14 35.98 10.82
N ASP A 386 -3.48 34.89 11.48
CA ASP A 386 -3.25 34.64 12.91
C ASP A 386 -1.94 33.83 13.13
N GLY A 387 -1.29 33.44 12.06
CA GLY A 387 -0.03 32.69 12.08
C GLY A 387 -0.22 31.17 12.20
N ASN A 388 -1.41 30.64 12.00
CA ASN A 388 -1.67 29.22 11.96
C ASN A 388 -1.31 28.65 10.57
N LEU A 389 -0.81 27.42 10.50
CA LEU A 389 -0.72 26.69 9.25
C LEU A 389 -2.07 26.00 8.97
N VAL A 390 -2.68 26.35 7.87
CA VAL A 390 -3.92 25.72 7.37
C VAL A 390 -3.56 24.77 6.25
N ILE A 391 -3.95 23.50 6.39
CA ILE A 391 -3.66 22.44 5.44
C ILE A 391 -4.97 21.91 4.86
N ASP A 392 -5.11 21.94 3.55
CA ASP A 392 -6.29 21.46 2.83
C ASP A 392 -6.14 19.99 2.45
N ARG A 393 -7.02 19.11 2.96
CA ARG A 393 -6.96 17.66 2.69
C ARG A 393 -7.23 17.31 1.22
N ALA A 394 -8.10 18.07 0.55
CA ALA A 394 -8.35 17.87 -0.88
C ALA A 394 -7.13 18.25 -1.70
N GLY A 395 -6.45 19.35 -1.32
CA GLY A 395 -5.21 19.77 -1.94
C GLY A 395 -4.07 18.76 -1.78
N VAL A 396 -3.93 18.14 -0.60
CA VAL A 396 -2.95 17.04 -0.40
C VAL A 396 -3.23 15.89 -1.36
N ARG A 397 -4.50 15.49 -1.50
CA ARG A 397 -4.89 14.43 -2.44
C ARG A 397 -4.65 14.84 -3.90
N GLU A 398 -4.94 16.08 -4.26
CA GLU A 398 -4.70 16.62 -5.60
C GLU A 398 -3.20 16.65 -5.94
N ALA A 399 -2.35 17.09 -5.00
CA ALA A 399 -0.91 17.08 -5.17
C ALA A 399 -0.36 15.67 -5.42
N LEU A 400 -0.82 14.68 -4.67
CA LEU A 400 -0.41 13.28 -4.85
C LEU A 400 -0.90 12.68 -6.18
N ASN A 401 -2.13 12.99 -6.61
CA ASN A 401 -2.64 12.60 -7.93
C ASN A 401 -1.80 13.21 -9.07
N GLY A 402 -1.22 14.37 -8.85
CA GLY A 402 -0.39 15.08 -9.82
C GLY A 402 1.08 14.67 -9.85
N VAL A 403 1.52 13.72 -9.01
CA VAL A 403 2.93 13.30 -8.96
C VAL A 403 3.36 12.67 -10.28
N SER A 404 4.32 13.29 -10.95
CA SER A 404 4.87 12.83 -12.21
C SER A 404 6.35 13.18 -12.32
N GLY A 405 7.19 12.16 -12.51
CA GLY A 405 8.63 12.35 -12.65
C GLY A 405 9.35 12.75 -11.37
N TYR A 406 8.78 12.45 -10.21
CA TYR A 406 9.40 12.71 -8.92
C TYR A 406 10.68 11.86 -8.78
N SER A 407 11.79 12.50 -8.44
CA SER A 407 13.07 11.82 -8.19
C SER A 407 13.14 11.35 -6.74
N GLY A 408 13.03 10.04 -6.51
CA GLY A 408 13.14 9.41 -5.22
C GLY A 408 14.41 8.56 -5.08
N LEU A 409 14.61 8.00 -3.89
CA LEU A 409 15.67 7.01 -3.63
C LEU A 409 15.47 5.76 -4.48
N ILE A 410 14.22 5.34 -4.69
CA ILE A 410 13.86 4.15 -5.48
C ILE A 410 13.91 4.40 -6.99
N GLY A 411 14.18 5.64 -7.42
CA GLY A 411 14.18 6.05 -8.82
C GLY A 411 13.11 7.08 -9.15
N THR A 412 12.65 7.09 -10.39
CA THR A 412 11.59 8.01 -10.84
C THR A 412 10.22 7.47 -10.45
N ILE A 413 9.44 8.31 -9.77
CA ILE A 413 8.11 7.98 -9.27
C ILE A 413 7.07 8.78 -10.08
N THR A 414 6.03 8.10 -10.55
CA THR A 414 4.90 8.69 -11.25
C THR A 414 3.64 7.94 -10.87
N CYS A 415 2.67 8.63 -10.30
CA CYS A 415 1.40 8.01 -9.91
C CYS A 415 0.45 7.88 -11.11
N ASP A 416 -0.24 6.75 -11.20
CA ASP A 416 -1.36 6.57 -12.11
C ASP A 416 -2.68 7.01 -11.47
N ASP A 417 -3.78 6.89 -12.21
CA ASP A 417 -5.13 7.28 -11.77
C ASP A 417 -5.65 6.43 -10.57
N PHE A 418 -4.96 5.36 -10.21
CA PHE A 418 -5.35 4.42 -9.15
C PHE A 418 -4.34 4.38 -7.98
N GLY A 419 -3.33 5.26 -7.99
CA GLY A 419 -2.37 5.39 -6.92
C GLY A 419 -1.19 4.42 -6.99
N ASP A 420 -0.96 3.72 -8.10
CA ASP A 420 0.29 3.02 -8.39
C ASP A 420 1.36 4.06 -8.77
N CYS A 421 2.31 4.32 -7.87
CA CYS A 421 3.35 5.34 -8.10
C CYS A 421 4.76 4.76 -8.26
N GLY A 422 4.99 3.53 -7.76
CA GLY A 422 6.31 2.94 -7.62
C GLY A 422 7.00 2.55 -8.91
N SER A 423 8.28 2.25 -8.78
CA SER A 423 9.06 1.65 -9.86
C SER A 423 8.51 0.26 -10.18
N GLN A 424 8.34 -0.02 -11.47
CA GLN A 424 7.85 -1.32 -11.96
C GLN A 424 9.00 -2.31 -12.18
N LYS A 425 10.21 -1.98 -11.77
CA LYS A 425 11.39 -2.81 -11.94
C LYS A 425 11.45 -3.88 -10.85
N ILE A 426 11.39 -5.13 -11.30
CA ILE A 426 11.48 -6.32 -10.45
C ILE A 426 12.81 -7.03 -10.70
N THR A 427 13.41 -7.54 -9.63
CA THR A 427 14.59 -8.41 -9.71
C THR A 427 14.27 -9.77 -9.14
N VAL A 428 14.97 -10.80 -9.67
CA VAL A 428 15.06 -12.10 -9.02
C VAL A 428 16.49 -12.27 -8.55
N ILE A 429 16.67 -12.62 -7.28
CA ILE A 429 17.95 -12.93 -6.67
C ILE A 429 18.08 -14.43 -6.40
N GLU A 430 19.31 -14.94 -6.42
CA GLU A 430 19.65 -16.30 -5.97
C GLU A 430 20.20 -16.23 -4.55
N HIS A 431 19.66 -17.03 -3.64
CA HIS A 431 20.14 -17.13 -2.26
C HIS A 431 20.97 -18.40 -2.08
N ALA A 432 22.29 -18.27 -2.11
CA ALA A 432 23.21 -19.40 -2.09
C ALA A 432 23.83 -19.69 -0.71
N ASP A 433 23.87 -18.72 0.21
CA ASP A 433 24.57 -18.82 1.50
C ASP A 433 23.84 -18.00 2.57
N SER A 434 23.21 -18.69 3.52
CA SER A 434 22.51 -18.06 4.65
C SER A 434 23.46 -17.36 5.65
N GLY A 435 24.78 -17.60 5.54
CA GLY A 435 25.80 -16.89 6.30
C GLY A 435 26.27 -15.56 5.68
N ASP A 436 25.85 -15.24 4.44
CA ASP A 436 26.18 -13.98 3.75
C ASP A 436 24.95 -13.44 2.99
N ILE A 437 23.94 -13.03 3.74
CA ILE A 437 22.66 -12.54 3.18
C ILE A 437 22.82 -11.23 2.41
N GLU A 438 23.79 -10.38 2.77
CA GLU A 438 24.04 -9.13 2.05
C GLU A 438 24.60 -9.38 0.64
N ALA A 439 25.44 -10.38 0.48
CA ALA A 439 25.87 -10.82 -0.85
C ALA A 439 24.69 -11.40 -1.64
N ALA A 440 23.82 -12.18 -1.00
CA ALA A 440 22.62 -12.74 -1.63
C ALA A 440 21.64 -11.65 -2.12
N LYS A 441 21.38 -10.60 -1.34
CA LYS A 441 20.54 -9.45 -1.73
C LYS A 441 21.06 -8.74 -2.99
N GLN A 442 22.36 -8.86 -3.30
CA GLN A 442 23.00 -8.29 -4.49
C GLN A 442 23.14 -9.30 -5.66
N ALA A 443 22.86 -10.59 -5.42
CA ALA A 443 23.02 -11.67 -6.40
C ALA A 443 21.84 -11.72 -7.39
N VAL A 444 21.63 -10.63 -8.13
CA VAL A 444 20.55 -10.52 -9.12
C VAL A 444 20.87 -11.41 -10.31
N VAL A 445 19.99 -12.38 -10.59
CA VAL A 445 20.08 -13.33 -11.71
C VAL A 445 19.10 -13.01 -12.84
N PHE A 446 18.06 -12.21 -12.56
CA PHE A 446 17.08 -11.79 -13.56
C PHE A 446 16.55 -10.38 -13.24
N GLU A 447 16.34 -9.58 -14.27
CA GLU A 447 15.75 -8.25 -14.19
C GLU A 447 14.54 -8.16 -15.12
N TYR A 448 13.45 -7.63 -14.61
CA TYR A 448 12.21 -7.38 -15.35
C TYR A 448 11.86 -5.90 -15.26
N ALA A 449 11.66 -5.27 -16.42
CA ALA A 449 11.15 -3.90 -16.54
C ALA A 449 10.18 -3.91 -17.72
N PRO A 450 8.86 -3.77 -17.48
CA PRO A 450 7.82 -3.85 -18.52
C PRO A 450 7.83 -2.66 -19.47
#